data_328f61fe5b21c0f7b3620ea99a33ba36
#
_entry.id   328f61fe5b21c0f7b3620ea99a33ba36
#
_cell.length_a   1.000
_cell.length_b   1.000
_cell.length_c   1.000
_cell.angle_alpha   90.00
_cell.angle_beta   90.00
_cell.angle_gamma   90.00
#
_symmetry.space_group_name_H-M   'P 1'
#
loop_
_entity.id
_entity.type
_entity.pdbx_description
1 polymer ?
#
loop_
_entity_poly.entity_id
_entity_poly.type
_entity_poly.pdbx_seq_one_letter_code
_entity_poly.pdbx_strand_id
1 'polypeptide(L)'
;IIRIVKFCEIIIMFVGGAGLVLAWLGFAVHFLAIPLMMLALWFGTFDIARRTLFAKGLPRYMAVCLLAGYAWLAVAGLAWMGVALGCPGRDLALHALGLGFIVSMVMGHAPVILPAVLRLKLLFGPWFYAPLLALHASLLLRVVVGVWEPALRAIGAQLNAVALLLFAI
;
A
#
# COMPACT_ATOMS: atom_id res chain seq x y z
N ILE A 1 -5.30 -23.86 14.72
CA ILE A 1 -4.70 -22.87 13.76
C ILE A 1 -5.68 -21.73 13.50
N ILE A 2 -6.95 -21.96 13.08
CA ILE A 2 -7.95 -20.92 12.75
C ILE A 2 -8.24 -19.99 13.96
N ARG A 3 -8.33 -20.53 15.18
CA ARG A 3 -8.55 -19.72 16.40
C ARG A 3 -7.34 -18.82 16.73
N ILE A 4 -6.12 -19.31 16.51
CA ILE A 4 -4.89 -18.52 16.74
C ILE A 4 -4.80 -17.38 15.71
N VAL A 5 -5.14 -17.66 14.45
CA VAL A 5 -5.17 -16.67 13.37
C VAL A 5 -6.15 -15.55 13.69
N LYS A 6 -7.40 -15.89 14.07
CA LYS A 6 -8.42 -14.89 14.48
C LYS A 6 -8.01 -14.09 15.71
N PHE A 7 -7.36 -14.72 16.68
CA PHE A 7 -6.89 -14.03 17.88
C PHE A 7 -5.79 -13.03 17.56
N CYS A 8 -4.86 -13.41 16.68
CA CYS A 8 -3.83 -12.49 16.19
C CYS A 8 -4.41 -11.33 15.35
N GLU A 9 -5.42 -11.58 14.51
CA GLU A 9 -6.15 -10.53 13.79
C GLU A 9 -6.73 -9.48 14.75
N ILE A 10 -7.41 -9.93 15.80
CA ILE A 10 -8.02 -9.06 16.81
C ILE A 10 -6.95 -8.22 17.51
N ILE A 11 -5.83 -8.83 17.90
CA ILE A 11 -4.72 -8.11 18.55
C ILE A 11 -4.14 -7.06 17.60
N ILE A 12 -3.89 -7.40 16.35
CA ILE A 12 -3.33 -6.48 15.35
C ILE A 12 -4.28 -5.31 15.09
N MET A 13 -5.58 -5.58 14.96
CA MET A 13 -6.59 -4.53 14.80
C MET A 13 -6.68 -3.64 16.04
N PHE A 14 -6.58 -4.22 17.25
CA PHE A 14 -6.64 -3.47 18.50
C PHE A 14 -5.38 -2.60 18.70
N VAL A 15 -4.20 -3.15 18.45
CA VAL A 15 -2.91 -2.43 18.54
C VAL A 15 -2.84 -1.36 17.45
N GLY A 16 -3.30 -1.67 16.22
CA GLY A 16 -3.38 -0.71 15.12
C GLY A 16 -4.36 0.43 15.41
N GLY A 17 -5.55 0.12 15.91
CA GLY A 17 -6.56 1.11 16.30
C GLY A 17 -6.09 2.00 17.46
N ALA A 18 -5.53 1.40 18.50
CA ALA A 18 -4.96 2.14 19.64
C ALA A 18 -3.80 3.04 19.20
N GLY A 19 -2.92 2.56 18.30
CA GLY A 19 -1.83 3.35 17.73
C GLY A 19 -2.32 4.57 16.96
N LEU A 20 -3.40 4.42 16.18
CA LEU A 20 -4.02 5.54 15.46
C LEU A 20 -4.64 6.58 16.40
N VAL A 21 -5.34 6.13 17.45
CA VAL A 21 -5.92 7.02 18.46
C VAL A 21 -4.83 7.78 19.22
N LEU A 22 -3.76 7.11 19.62
CA LEU A 22 -2.63 7.73 20.31
C LEU A 22 -1.87 8.71 19.40
N ALA A 23 -1.75 8.40 18.11
CA ALA A 23 -1.18 9.33 17.13
C ALA A 23 -2.05 10.59 16.96
N TRP A 24 -3.40 10.42 16.98
CA TRP A 24 -4.35 11.53 16.91
C TRP A 24 -4.29 12.43 18.17
N LEU A 25 -4.03 11.85 19.33
CA LEU A 25 -3.87 12.57 20.61
C LEU A 25 -2.50 13.25 20.74
N GLY A 26 -1.65 13.24 19.70
CA GLY A 26 -0.32 13.88 19.72
C GLY A 26 0.76 13.07 20.47
N PHE A 27 0.42 11.89 20.94
CA PHE A 27 1.35 10.99 21.66
C PHE A 27 2.18 10.14 20.71
N ALA A 28 2.61 10.70 19.61
CA ALA A 28 3.75 10.18 18.91
C ALA A 28 3.51 9.22 17.75
N VAL A 29 4.03 9.67 16.67
CA VAL A 29 4.56 8.98 15.52
C VAL A 29 5.19 7.59 15.85
N HIS A 30 5.75 7.42 17.04
CA HIS A 30 6.32 6.17 17.58
C HIS A 30 5.32 5.02 17.61
N PHE A 31 4.05 5.29 17.95
CA PHE A 31 3.03 4.25 18.06
C PHE A 31 2.45 3.82 16.70
N LEU A 32 2.72 4.55 15.62
CA LEU A 32 2.21 4.20 14.30
C LEU A 32 3.11 3.19 13.58
N ALA A 33 4.41 3.22 13.80
CA ALA A 33 5.39 2.39 13.11
C ALA A 33 5.20 0.89 13.37
N ILE A 34 5.08 0.51 14.64
CA ILE A 34 4.95 -0.90 15.04
C ILE A 34 3.69 -1.56 14.49
N PRO A 35 2.48 -0.98 14.64
CA PRO A 35 1.26 -1.54 14.05
C PRO A 35 1.33 -1.71 12.53
N LEU A 36 1.90 -0.75 11.81
CA LEU A 36 2.04 -0.85 10.35
C LEU A 36 2.96 -2.01 9.96
N MET A 37 4.08 -2.18 10.66
CA MET A 37 4.99 -3.30 10.42
C MET A 37 4.35 -4.65 10.75
N MET A 38 3.65 -4.75 11.89
CA MET A 38 2.92 -5.96 12.27
C MET A 38 1.86 -6.32 11.23
N LEU A 39 1.12 -5.32 10.74
CA LEU A 39 0.09 -5.50 9.73
C LEU A 39 0.70 -5.94 8.38
N ALA A 40 1.84 -5.35 7.98
CA ALA A 40 2.55 -5.74 6.77
C ALA A 40 3.04 -7.20 6.83
N LEU A 41 3.61 -7.60 7.96
CA LEU A 41 4.04 -8.99 8.20
C LEU A 41 2.85 -9.94 8.20
N TRP A 42 1.75 -9.57 8.85
CA TRP A 42 0.54 -10.36 8.90
C TRP A 42 -0.03 -10.60 7.50
N PHE A 43 -0.30 -9.55 6.73
CA PHE A 43 -0.78 -9.67 5.36
C PHE A 43 0.21 -10.44 4.48
N GLY A 44 1.50 -10.11 4.55
CA GLY A 44 2.54 -10.79 3.78
C GLY A 44 2.65 -12.29 4.08
N THR A 45 2.22 -12.75 5.27
CA THR A 45 2.33 -14.17 5.66
C THR A 45 1.03 -14.95 5.51
N PHE A 46 -0.11 -14.37 5.85
CA PHE A 46 -1.38 -15.09 6.01
C PHE A 46 -2.40 -14.80 4.91
N ASP A 47 -2.22 -13.75 4.12
CA ASP A 47 -3.14 -13.41 3.06
C ASP A 47 -3.12 -14.41 1.91
N ILE A 48 -4.30 -14.64 1.31
CA ILE A 48 -4.49 -15.54 0.18
C ILE A 48 -3.76 -15.07 -1.09
N ALA A 49 -3.39 -13.78 -1.17
CA ALA A 49 -2.68 -13.19 -2.30
C ALA A 49 -1.41 -13.97 -2.67
N ARG A 50 -0.69 -14.51 -1.68
CA ARG A 50 0.50 -15.35 -1.93
C ARG A 50 0.18 -16.60 -2.77
N ARG A 51 -0.98 -17.20 -2.57
CA ARG A 51 -1.43 -18.38 -3.31
C ARG A 51 -2.00 -18.00 -4.67
N THR A 52 -2.76 -16.91 -4.73
CA THR A 52 -3.39 -16.44 -5.96
C THR A 52 -2.42 -15.76 -6.92
N LEU A 53 -1.18 -15.45 -6.50
CA LEU A 53 -0.11 -14.97 -7.38
C LEU A 53 0.17 -15.93 -8.55
N PHE A 54 0.02 -17.23 -8.32
CA PHE A 54 0.22 -18.27 -9.34
C PHE A 54 -1.03 -18.56 -10.19
N ALA A 55 -2.15 -17.92 -9.89
CA ALA A 55 -3.36 -18.00 -10.69
C ALA A 55 -3.21 -17.26 -12.04
N LYS A 56 -4.20 -17.40 -12.93
CA LYS A 56 -4.23 -16.68 -14.21
C LYS A 56 -5.30 -15.57 -14.18
N GLY A 57 -5.08 -14.52 -14.96
CA GLY A 57 -6.06 -13.45 -15.14
C GLY A 57 -6.21 -12.54 -13.93
N LEU A 58 -7.45 -12.12 -13.66
CA LEU A 58 -7.77 -11.13 -12.63
C LEU A 58 -7.31 -11.50 -11.20
N PRO A 59 -7.42 -12.76 -10.72
CA PRO A 59 -6.93 -13.11 -9.38
C PRO A 59 -5.42 -12.88 -9.23
N ARG A 60 -4.64 -13.12 -10.29
CA ARG A 60 -3.21 -12.82 -10.28
C ARG A 60 -2.93 -11.33 -10.20
N TYR A 61 -3.66 -10.52 -10.97
CA TYR A 61 -3.53 -9.07 -10.92
C TYR A 61 -3.81 -8.53 -9.52
N MET A 62 -4.94 -8.97 -8.91
CA MET A 62 -5.26 -8.62 -7.53
C MET A 62 -4.12 -8.98 -6.57
N ALA A 63 -3.60 -10.20 -6.68
CA ALA A 63 -2.50 -10.67 -5.84
C ALA A 63 -1.24 -9.81 -5.99
N VAL A 64 -0.89 -9.41 -7.21
CA VAL A 64 0.25 -8.51 -7.48
C VAL A 64 0.03 -7.14 -6.82
N CYS A 65 -1.16 -6.55 -6.96
CA CYS A 65 -1.51 -5.28 -6.33
C CYS A 65 -1.40 -5.36 -4.80
N LEU A 66 -1.96 -6.42 -4.19
CA LEU A 66 -1.97 -6.61 -2.74
C LEU A 66 -0.53 -6.79 -2.20
N LEU A 67 0.24 -7.71 -2.80
CA LEU A 67 1.61 -7.99 -2.34
C LEU A 67 2.53 -6.78 -2.51
N ALA A 68 2.40 -6.03 -3.61
CA ALA A 68 3.13 -4.77 -3.79
C ALA A 68 2.70 -3.74 -2.73
N GLY A 69 1.40 -3.65 -2.43
CA GLY A 69 0.87 -2.81 -1.35
C GLY A 69 1.44 -3.19 0.02
N TYR A 70 1.54 -4.48 0.35
CA TYR A 70 2.12 -4.94 1.63
C TYR A 70 3.60 -4.62 1.75
N ALA A 71 4.36 -4.69 0.65
CA ALA A 71 5.75 -4.23 0.63
C ALA A 71 5.85 -2.73 0.95
N TRP A 72 5.00 -1.90 0.36
CA TRP A 72 4.95 -0.48 0.67
C TRP A 72 4.46 -0.18 2.08
N LEU A 73 3.56 -1.00 2.63
CA LEU A 73 3.13 -0.88 4.02
C LEU A 73 4.31 -1.13 4.99
N ALA A 74 5.17 -2.11 4.69
CA ALA A 74 6.39 -2.34 5.44
C ALA A 74 7.36 -1.15 5.34
N VAL A 75 7.55 -0.60 4.13
CA VAL A 75 8.36 0.60 3.91
C VAL A 75 7.81 1.79 4.70
N ALA A 76 6.48 1.98 4.72
CA ALA A 76 5.84 3.03 5.50
C ALA A 76 6.10 2.86 7.01
N GLY A 77 5.98 1.65 7.53
CA GLY A 77 6.27 1.34 8.93
C GLY A 77 7.73 1.63 9.30
N LEU A 78 8.68 1.23 8.45
CA LEU A 78 10.11 1.52 8.64
C LEU A 78 10.39 3.03 8.56
N ALA A 79 9.78 3.74 7.62
CA ALA A 79 9.95 5.19 7.48
C ALA A 79 9.40 5.94 8.71
N TRP A 80 8.21 5.52 9.23
CA TRP A 80 7.68 6.07 10.47
C TRP A 80 8.56 5.77 11.68
N MET A 81 9.18 4.59 11.75
CA MET A 81 10.19 4.28 12.78
C MET A 81 11.37 5.24 12.69
N GLY A 82 11.88 5.50 11.47
CA GLY A 82 12.94 6.48 11.26
C GLY A 82 12.54 7.88 11.74
N VAL A 83 11.34 8.34 11.40
CA VAL A 83 10.79 9.63 11.86
C VAL A 83 10.70 9.69 13.39
N ALA A 84 10.31 8.60 14.03
CA ALA A 84 10.25 8.46 15.47
C ALA A 84 11.64 8.60 16.12
N LEU A 85 12.68 8.17 15.43
CA LEU A 85 14.09 8.29 15.86
C LEU A 85 14.73 9.62 15.45
N GLY A 86 13.95 10.57 14.91
CA GLY A 86 14.42 11.90 14.51
C GLY A 86 15.00 11.99 13.11
N CYS A 87 14.90 10.91 12.29
CA CYS A 87 15.35 10.94 10.90
C CYS A 87 14.34 11.67 9.98
N PRO A 88 14.80 12.40 8.96
CA PRO A 88 13.91 12.95 7.94
C PRO A 88 13.35 11.82 7.07
N GLY A 89 12.03 11.62 7.06
CA GLY A 89 11.41 10.52 6.31
C GLY A 89 9.89 10.59 6.23
N ARG A 90 9.28 11.68 6.74
CA ARG A 90 7.83 11.84 6.77
C ARG A 90 7.19 11.78 5.39
N ASP A 91 7.82 12.38 4.38
CA ASP A 91 7.32 12.33 2.99
C ASP A 91 7.30 10.90 2.45
N LEU A 92 8.39 10.16 2.65
CA LEU A 92 8.45 8.72 2.31
C LEU A 92 7.35 7.93 3.03
N ALA A 93 7.20 8.12 4.34
CA ALA A 93 6.22 7.39 5.13
C ALA A 93 4.78 7.62 4.64
N LEU A 94 4.41 8.88 4.36
CA LEU A 94 3.08 9.25 3.88
C LEU A 94 2.80 8.72 2.47
N HIS A 95 3.78 8.82 1.56
CA HIS A 95 3.59 8.37 0.19
C HIS A 95 3.64 6.84 0.07
N ALA A 96 4.49 6.17 0.83
CA ALA A 96 4.50 4.72 0.90
C ALA A 96 3.16 4.18 1.44
N LEU A 97 2.58 4.81 2.47
CA LEU A 97 1.28 4.41 3.01
C LEU A 97 0.14 4.76 2.04
N GLY A 98 0.08 6.01 1.57
CA GLY A 98 -1.03 6.50 0.74
C GLY A 98 -1.01 5.92 -0.67
N LEU A 99 0.04 6.19 -1.43
CA LEU A 99 0.13 5.76 -2.83
C LEU A 99 0.60 4.31 -2.95
N GLY A 100 1.62 3.93 -2.17
CA GLY A 100 2.17 2.58 -2.23
C GLY A 100 1.20 1.53 -1.73
N PHE A 101 0.62 1.69 -0.54
CA PHE A 101 -0.28 0.69 0.05
C PHE A 101 -1.75 0.93 -0.35
N ILE A 102 -2.35 2.07 0.06
CA ILE A 102 -3.81 2.26 -0.08
C ILE A 102 -4.24 2.24 -1.55
N VAL A 103 -3.55 2.97 -2.43
CA VAL A 103 -3.92 2.99 -3.85
C VAL A 103 -3.70 1.62 -4.50
N SER A 104 -2.66 0.89 -4.15
CA SER A 104 -2.48 -0.50 -4.64
C SER A 104 -3.61 -1.42 -4.22
N MET A 105 -4.11 -1.28 -2.97
CA MET A 105 -5.29 -2.01 -2.50
C MET A 105 -6.54 -1.64 -3.30
N VAL A 106 -6.74 -0.37 -3.58
CA VAL A 106 -7.86 0.10 -4.43
C VAL A 106 -7.73 -0.47 -5.84
N MET A 107 -6.55 -0.38 -6.46
CA MET A 107 -6.31 -0.94 -7.81
C MET A 107 -6.59 -2.44 -7.87
N GLY A 108 -6.21 -3.19 -6.83
CA GLY A 108 -6.46 -4.63 -6.76
C GLY A 108 -7.95 -4.98 -6.63
N HIS A 109 -8.72 -4.22 -5.86
CA HIS A 109 -10.12 -4.53 -5.58
C HIS A 109 -11.11 -3.89 -6.56
N ALA A 110 -10.78 -2.76 -7.17
CA ALA A 110 -11.65 -2.01 -8.06
C ALA A 110 -12.21 -2.87 -9.22
N PRO A 111 -11.42 -3.73 -9.90
CA PRO A 111 -11.95 -4.56 -10.99
C PRO A 111 -13.00 -5.59 -10.58
N VAL A 112 -13.14 -5.86 -9.29
CA VAL A 112 -14.18 -6.75 -8.75
C VAL A 112 -15.35 -5.93 -8.20
N ILE A 113 -15.05 -4.86 -7.46
CA ILE A 113 -16.07 -4.06 -6.78
C ILE A 113 -16.87 -3.22 -7.77
N LEU A 114 -16.19 -2.51 -8.70
CA LEU A 114 -16.87 -1.62 -9.63
C LEU A 114 -17.91 -2.32 -10.53
N PRO A 115 -17.59 -3.46 -11.17
CA PRO A 115 -18.59 -4.20 -11.95
C PRO A 115 -19.77 -4.66 -11.12
N ALA A 116 -19.53 -5.10 -9.87
CA ALA A 116 -20.58 -5.58 -8.97
C ALA A 116 -21.54 -4.44 -8.56
N VAL A 117 -21.00 -3.26 -8.26
CA VAL A 117 -21.79 -2.10 -7.82
C VAL A 117 -22.49 -1.41 -8.99
N LEU A 118 -21.77 -1.18 -10.07
CA LEU A 118 -22.26 -0.43 -11.24
C LEU A 118 -23.00 -1.31 -12.27
N ARG A 119 -23.02 -2.63 -12.06
CA ARG A 119 -23.60 -3.62 -13.00
C ARG A 119 -23.02 -3.52 -14.41
N LEU A 120 -21.73 -3.17 -14.50
CA LEU A 120 -21.00 -3.07 -15.75
C LEU A 120 -20.22 -4.36 -16.02
N LYS A 121 -20.02 -4.69 -17.31
CA LYS A 121 -19.11 -5.77 -17.69
C LYS A 121 -17.71 -5.18 -17.87
N LEU A 122 -16.80 -5.52 -16.98
CA LEU A 122 -15.40 -5.13 -17.09
C LEU A 122 -14.62 -6.25 -17.80
N LEU A 123 -14.02 -5.93 -18.94
CA LEU A 123 -13.13 -6.84 -19.65
C LEU A 123 -11.71 -6.70 -19.08
N PHE A 124 -11.31 -7.66 -18.25
CA PHE A 124 -9.95 -7.69 -17.73
C PHE A 124 -8.93 -7.99 -18.84
N GLY A 125 -7.85 -7.21 -18.86
CA GLY A 125 -6.77 -7.39 -19.83
C GLY A 125 -5.40 -6.98 -19.26
N PRO A 126 -4.31 -7.24 -20.00
CA PRO A 126 -2.94 -6.89 -19.55
C PRO A 126 -2.73 -5.40 -19.28
N TRP A 127 -3.53 -4.54 -19.89
CA TRP A 127 -3.46 -3.08 -19.70
C TRP A 127 -3.71 -2.63 -18.27
N PHE A 128 -4.38 -3.45 -17.42
CA PHE A 128 -4.55 -3.16 -16.00
C PHE A 128 -3.22 -3.03 -15.24
N TYR A 129 -2.17 -3.68 -15.76
CA TYR A 129 -0.84 -3.56 -15.16
C TYR A 129 -0.16 -2.22 -15.47
N ALA A 130 -0.58 -1.49 -16.53
CA ALA A 130 0.06 -0.24 -16.92
C ALA A 130 -0.05 0.84 -15.84
N PRO A 131 -1.25 1.20 -15.30
CA PRO A 131 -1.35 2.17 -14.22
C PRO A 131 -0.66 1.69 -12.93
N LEU A 132 -0.67 0.39 -12.63
CA LEU A 132 0.01 -0.18 -11.47
C LEU A 132 1.53 0.02 -11.58
N LEU A 133 2.13 -0.33 -12.72
CA LEU A 133 3.56 -0.16 -12.97
C LEU A 133 3.95 1.32 -12.97
N ALA A 134 3.14 2.18 -13.61
CA ALA A 134 3.36 3.62 -13.62
C ALA A 134 3.36 4.19 -12.20
N LEU A 135 2.40 3.78 -11.35
CA LEU A 135 2.31 4.19 -9.95
C LEU A 135 3.58 3.82 -9.18
N HIS A 136 4.00 2.56 -9.24
CA HIS A 136 5.16 2.11 -8.48
C HIS A 136 6.46 2.71 -8.99
N ALA A 137 6.64 2.83 -10.31
CA ALA A 137 7.83 3.45 -10.91
C ALA A 137 7.92 4.93 -10.53
N SER A 138 6.82 5.68 -10.63
CA SER A 138 6.79 7.11 -10.27
C SER A 138 6.96 7.32 -8.77
N LEU A 139 6.45 6.41 -7.94
CA LEU A 139 6.63 6.46 -6.50
C LEU A 139 8.10 6.20 -6.13
N LEU A 140 8.74 5.18 -6.71
CA LEU A 140 10.16 4.92 -6.53
C LEU A 140 11.02 6.11 -6.98
N LEU A 141 10.71 6.70 -8.13
CA LEU A 141 11.40 7.89 -8.60
C LEU A 141 11.31 9.03 -7.60
N ARG A 142 10.11 9.27 -7.04
CA ARG A 142 9.88 10.33 -6.06
C ARG A 142 10.59 10.11 -4.74
N VAL A 143 10.45 8.90 -4.15
CA VAL A 143 10.85 8.67 -2.75
C VAL A 143 12.28 8.10 -2.62
N VAL A 144 12.84 7.52 -3.68
CA VAL A 144 14.22 7.01 -3.69
C VAL A 144 15.13 7.97 -4.40
N VAL A 145 14.91 8.21 -5.69
CA VAL A 145 15.80 9.06 -6.50
C VAL A 145 15.65 10.53 -6.14
N GLY A 146 14.42 10.99 -5.90
CA GLY A 146 14.11 12.36 -5.53
C GLY A 146 14.64 12.83 -4.17
N VAL A 147 15.26 11.93 -3.38
CA VAL A 147 15.99 12.32 -2.16
C VAL A 147 17.25 13.10 -2.51
N TRP A 148 17.94 12.70 -3.59
CA TRP A 148 19.19 13.33 -4.04
C TRP A 148 18.96 14.43 -5.07
N GLU A 149 17.88 14.35 -5.85
CA GLU A 149 17.60 15.28 -6.97
C GLU A 149 16.18 15.83 -6.87
N PRO A 150 16.01 17.09 -6.39
CA PRO A 150 14.67 17.71 -6.22
C PRO A 150 13.85 17.81 -7.52
N ALA A 151 14.52 17.97 -8.68
CA ALA A 151 13.83 17.99 -9.97
C ALA A 151 13.15 16.65 -10.26
N LEU A 152 13.81 15.53 -10.00
CA LEU A 152 13.26 14.19 -10.18
C LEU A 152 12.13 13.89 -9.17
N ARG A 153 12.18 14.47 -7.98
CA ARG A 153 11.09 14.41 -7.01
C ARG A 153 9.81 15.08 -7.54
N ALA A 154 9.94 16.25 -8.17
CA ALA A 154 8.81 16.95 -8.79
C ALA A 154 8.25 16.16 -9.99
N ILE A 155 9.10 15.62 -10.84
CA ILE A 155 8.69 14.75 -11.96
C ILE A 155 7.99 13.51 -11.43
N GLY A 156 8.51 12.84 -10.40
CA GLY A 156 7.88 11.69 -9.77
C GLY A 156 6.48 12.01 -9.23
N ALA A 157 6.28 13.20 -8.65
CA ALA A 157 4.97 13.66 -8.18
C ALA A 157 3.97 13.85 -9.34
N GLN A 158 4.39 14.44 -10.45
CA GLN A 158 3.55 14.60 -11.64
C GLN A 158 3.17 13.25 -12.24
N LEU A 159 4.13 12.33 -12.34
CA LEU A 159 3.91 10.98 -12.86
C LEU A 159 2.98 10.16 -11.95
N ASN A 160 3.02 10.36 -10.62
CA ASN A 160 2.03 9.77 -9.70
C ASN A 160 0.61 10.22 -10.06
N ALA A 161 0.39 11.51 -10.32
CA ALA A 161 -0.90 12.03 -10.73
C ALA A 161 -1.36 11.42 -12.06
N VAL A 162 -0.46 11.31 -13.04
CA VAL A 162 -0.74 10.66 -14.33
C VAL A 162 -1.11 9.18 -14.13
N ALA A 163 -0.40 8.45 -13.28
CA ALA A 163 -0.72 7.05 -12.99
C ALA A 163 -2.11 6.87 -12.37
N LEU A 164 -2.53 7.78 -11.48
CA LEU A 164 -3.87 7.78 -10.90
C LEU A 164 -4.95 8.11 -11.96
N LEU A 165 -4.69 9.05 -12.86
CA LEU A 165 -5.59 9.37 -13.95
C LEU A 165 -5.74 8.19 -14.92
N LEU A 166 -4.63 7.51 -15.26
CA LEU A 166 -4.65 6.31 -16.10
C LEU A 166 -5.47 5.16 -15.46
N PHE A 167 -5.49 5.10 -14.14
CA PHE A 167 -6.31 4.11 -13.44
C PHE A 167 -7.80 4.48 -13.44
N ALA A 168 -8.14 5.77 -13.46
CA ALA A 168 -9.52 6.25 -13.40
C ALA A 168 -10.27 6.20 -14.75
N ILE A 169 -9.54 6.01 -15.88
CA ILE A 169 -10.09 5.93 -17.23
C ILE A 169 -10.36 4.48 -17.62
#